data_89cc6214a26ffbeb65f176c3c36151d4
#
_entry.id   89cc6214a26ffbeb65f176c3c36151d4
#
_cell.length_a   1.000
_cell.length_b   1.000
_cell.length_c   1.000
_cell.angle_alpha   90.00
_cell.angle_beta   90.00
_cell.angle_gamma   90.00
#
_symmetry.space_group_name_H-M   'P 1'
#
loop_
_entity.id
_entity.type
_entity.pdbx_description
1 polymer ?
#
loop_
_entity_poly.entity_id
_entity_poly.type
_entity_poly.pdbx_seq_one_letter_code
_entity_poly.pdbx_strand_id
1 'polypeptide(L)'
;MDVTQPVSDALKILGLDLPVSQEQLEIKRKELLHIWDPSRYANLTNNPKKYMQSYKEAEEMTQKIEAAYALLSFWIVSSGNNPPGGQIIV
;
A
#
# COMPACT_ATOMS: atom_id res chain seq x y z
N MET A 1 -15.20 -10.67 -13.08
CA MET A 1 -13.97 -10.66 -12.25
C MET A 1 -14.34 -10.60 -10.79
N ASP A 2 -13.92 -11.57 -10.05
CA ASP A 2 -14.28 -11.62 -8.65
C ASP A 2 -13.26 -10.91 -7.78
N VAL A 3 -13.78 -10.17 -6.82
CA VAL A 3 -12.94 -9.53 -5.83
C VAL A 3 -12.87 -10.46 -4.63
N THR A 4 -11.68 -11.00 -4.38
CA THR A 4 -11.48 -11.90 -3.26
C THR A 4 -11.31 -11.10 -1.97
N GLN A 5 -11.42 -11.80 -0.84
CA GLN A 5 -11.22 -11.14 0.45
C GLN A 5 -9.84 -10.47 0.55
N PRO A 6 -8.75 -11.12 0.14
CA PRO A 6 -7.43 -10.45 0.18
C PRO A 6 -7.38 -9.19 -0.64
N VAL A 7 -8.03 -9.17 -1.82
CA VAL A 7 -8.07 -7.97 -2.65
C VAL A 7 -8.87 -6.88 -1.97
N SER A 8 -10.01 -7.23 -1.39
CA SER A 8 -10.85 -6.27 -0.67
C SER A 8 -10.08 -5.66 0.50
N ASP A 9 -9.38 -6.49 1.27
CA ASP A 9 -8.59 -6.01 2.39
C ASP A 9 -7.47 -5.09 1.94
N ALA A 10 -6.81 -5.44 0.84
CA ALA A 10 -5.73 -4.61 0.31
C ALA A 10 -6.25 -3.25 -0.12
N LEU A 11 -7.42 -3.20 -0.75
CA LEU A 11 -8.03 -1.93 -1.13
C LEU A 11 -8.32 -1.07 0.09
N LYS A 12 -8.79 -1.67 1.16
CA LYS A 12 -9.05 -0.94 2.39
C LYS A 12 -7.78 -0.38 3.00
N ILE A 13 -6.72 -1.18 2.99
CA ILE A 13 -5.44 -0.72 3.53
C ILE A 13 -4.94 0.51 2.79
N LEU A 14 -5.07 0.51 1.46
CA LEU A 14 -4.63 1.65 0.65
C LEU A 14 -5.67 2.75 0.54
N GLY A 15 -6.89 2.49 1.03
CA GLY A 15 -7.96 3.48 0.95
C GLY A 15 -8.43 3.73 -0.46
N LEU A 16 -8.46 2.69 -1.29
CA LEU A 16 -8.85 2.81 -2.68
C LEU A 16 -10.13 2.00 -2.95
N ASP A 17 -10.85 2.43 -3.97
CA ASP A 17 -12.05 1.75 -4.46
C ASP A 17 -11.85 1.33 -5.89
N LEU A 18 -12.60 0.31 -6.31
CA LEU A 18 -12.58 -0.10 -7.70
C LEU A 18 -13.43 0.86 -8.53
N PRO A 19 -13.05 1.10 -9.79
CA PRO A 19 -11.87 0.56 -10.44
C PRO A 19 -10.60 1.27 -9.98
N VAL A 20 -9.49 0.56 -10.01
CA VAL A 20 -8.21 1.10 -9.57
C VAL A 20 -7.17 0.83 -10.65
N SER A 21 -6.29 1.80 -10.89
CA SER A 21 -5.23 1.67 -11.87
C SER A 21 -3.89 1.48 -11.17
N GLN A 22 -2.91 1.00 -11.94
CA GLN A 22 -1.55 0.85 -11.43
C GLN A 22 -1.00 2.20 -10.96
N GLU A 23 -1.31 3.25 -11.70
CA GLU A 23 -0.85 4.58 -11.33
C GLU A 23 -1.40 5.01 -9.97
N GLN A 24 -2.68 4.75 -9.74
CA GLN A 24 -3.30 5.06 -8.45
C GLN A 24 -2.64 4.29 -7.31
N LEU A 25 -2.30 3.03 -7.57
CA LEU A 25 -1.60 2.23 -6.58
C LEU A 25 -0.27 2.84 -6.20
N GLU A 26 0.49 3.27 -7.21
CA GLU A 26 1.81 3.84 -6.98
C GLU A 26 1.74 5.15 -6.21
N ILE A 27 0.81 6.00 -6.58
CA ILE A 27 0.63 7.28 -5.91
C ILE A 27 0.25 7.06 -4.45
N LYS A 28 -0.72 6.18 -4.23
CA LYS A 28 -1.21 5.93 -2.88
C LYS A 28 -0.15 5.28 -2.01
N ARG A 29 0.62 4.37 -2.60
CA ARG A 29 1.70 3.74 -1.88
C ARG A 29 2.71 4.77 -1.38
N LYS A 30 3.11 5.69 -2.26
CA LYS A 30 4.05 6.74 -1.89
C LYS A 30 3.50 7.64 -0.79
N GLU A 31 2.23 8.01 -0.90
CA GLU A 31 1.61 8.85 0.11
C GLU A 31 1.61 8.18 1.47
N LEU A 32 1.18 6.93 1.51
CA LEU A 32 1.05 6.21 2.76
C LEU A 32 2.40 5.89 3.37
N LEU A 33 3.39 5.55 2.55
CA LEU A 33 4.73 5.30 3.05
C LEU A 33 5.34 6.55 3.65
N HIS A 34 5.01 7.70 3.09
CA HIS A 34 5.46 8.97 3.67
C HIS A 34 4.80 9.22 5.03
N ILE A 35 3.50 8.97 5.12
CA ILE A 35 2.76 9.17 6.36
C ILE A 35 3.29 8.25 7.46
N TRP A 36 3.62 7.02 7.13
CA TRP A 36 4.04 6.02 8.11
C TRP A 36 5.56 5.85 8.16
N ASP A 37 6.30 6.83 7.67
CA ASP A 37 7.76 6.79 7.71
C ASP A 37 8.23 6.88 9.17
N PRO A 38 8.94 5.88 9.67
CA PRO A 38 9.39 5.88 11.06
C PRO A 38 10.24 7.08 11.43
N SER A 39 10.95 7.65 10.47
CA SER A 39 11.81 8.80 10.75
C SER A 39 11.01 10.02 11.23
N ARG A 40 9.72 10.06 10.95
CA ARG A 40 8.87 11.15 11.40
C ARG A 40 8.65 11.15 12.91
N TYR A 41 9.00 10.06 13.58
CA TYR A 41 8.80 9.93 15.01
C TYR A 41 10.08 10.21 15.79
N ALA A 42 11.10 10.69 15.12
CA ALA A 42 12.36 11.00 15.78
C ALA A 42 12.21 12.06 16.88
N ASN A 43 11.16 12.88 16.79
CA ASN A 43 10.88 13.91 17.79
C ASN A 43 10.44 13.35 19.14
N LEU A 44 10.13 12.08 19.18
CA LEU A 44 9.62 11.43 20.39
C LEU A 44 10.72 10.83 21.24
N THR A 45 11.96 11.24 21.00
CA THR A 45 13.10 10.65 21.68
C THR A 45 13.11 10.91 23.19
N ASN A 46 12.46 11.98 23.64
CA ASN A 46 12.37 12.22 25.09
C ASN A 46 11.26 11.41 25.76
N ASN A 47 10.60 10.54 25.01
CA ASN A 47 9.65 9.57 25.54
C ASN A 47 9.91 8.24 24.84
N PRO A 48 10.92 7.49 25.29
CA PRO A 48 11.37 6.28 24.58
C PRO A 48 10.25 5.26 24.38
N LYS A 49 9.38 5.12 25.38
CA LYS A 49 8.31 4.14 25.29
C LYS A 49 7.35 4.47 24.14
N LYS A 50 6.95 5.74 24.06
CA LYS A 50 6.06 6.18 23.01
C LYS A 50 6.73 6.11 21.64
N TYR A 51 8.00 6.46 21.60
CA TYR A 51 8.77 6.37 20.37
C TYR A 51 8.80 4.94 19.85
N MET A 52 9.08 3.99 20.73
CA MET A 52 9.14 2.59 20.34
C MET A 52 7.80 2.07 19.83
N GLN A 53 6.73 2.46 20.49
CA GLN A 53 5.38 2.06 20.05
C GLN A 53 5.06 2.63 18.68
N SER A 54 5.33 3.91 18.48
CA SER A 54 5.05 4.56 17.21
C SER A 54 5.90 3.99 16.09
N TYR A 55 7.16 3.71 16.38
CA TYR A 55 8.05 3.11 15.40
C TYR A 55 7.55 1.74 14.97
N LYS A 56 7.17 0.93 15.94
CA LYS A 56 6.67 -0.42 15.66
C LYS A 56 5.41 -0.38 14.84
N GLU A 57 4.50 0.52 15.18
CA GLU A 57 3.26 0.68 14.44
C GLU A 57 3.51 1.11 13.01
N ALA A 58 4.43 2.07 12.83
CA ALA A 58 4.77 2.54 11.50
C ALA A 58 5.39 1.42 10.67
N GLU A 59 6.22 0.60 11.30
CA GLU A 59 6.86 -0.51 10.63
C GLU A 59 5.82 -1.54 10.17
N GLU A 60 4.85 -1.85 11.04
CA GLU A 60 3.79 -2.78 10.68
C GLU A 60 2.93 -2.23 9.55
N MET A 61 2.60 -0.95 9.62
CA MET A 61 1.80 -0.34 8.56
C MET A 61 2.56 -0.32 7.23
N THR A 62 3.85 -0.05 7.28
CA THR A 62 4.67 -0.08 6.08
C THR A 62 4.61 -1.46 5.43
N GLN A 63 4.73 -2.51 6.22
CA GLN A 63 4.65 -3.88 5.70
C GLN A 63 3.29 -4.16 5.09
N LYS A 64 2.22 -3.71 5.73
CA LYS A 64 0.88 -3.91 5.21
C LYS A 64 0.68 -3.17 3.89
N ILE A 65 1.19 -1.95 3.82
CA ILE A 65 1.07 -1.14 2.61
C ILE A 65 1.80 -1.80 1.45
N GLU A 66 3.03 -2.26 1.68
CA GLU A 66 3.79 -2.91 0.64
C GLU A 66 3.14 -4.22 0.18
N ALA A 67 2.62 -4.98 1.13
CA ALA A 67 1.94 -6.23 0.79
C ALA A 67 0.67 -5.97 -0.01
N ALA A 68 -0.10 -4.96 0.39
CA ALA A 68 -1.32 -4.60 -0.32
C ALA A 68 -1.01 -4.12 -1.73
N TYR A 69 0.03 -3.30 -1.87
CA TYR A 69 0.46 -2.82 -3.16
C TYR A 69 0.86 -3.98 -4.08
N ALA A 70 1.66 -4.90 -3.56
CA ALA A 70 2.12 -6.04 -4.35
C ALA A 70 0.95 -6.92 -4.79
N LEU A 71 0.02 -7.17 -3.87
CA LEU A 71 -1.13 -8.00 -4.18
C LEU A 71 -2.00 -7.37 -5.25
N LEU A 72 -2.30 -6.08 -5.11
CA LEU A 72 -3.16 -5.40 -6.06
C LEU A 72 -2.48 -5.23 -7.42
N SER A 73 -1.18 -4.99 -7.44
CA SER A 73 -0.44 -4.90 -8.69
C SER A 73 -0.52 -6.23 -9.43
N PHE A 74 -0.32 -7.32 -8.73
CA PHE A 74 -0.41 -8.64 -9.33
C PHE A 74 -1.82 -8.93 -9.82
N TRP A 75 -2.81 -8.55 -9.02
CA TRP A 75 -4.21 -8.78 -9.36
C TRP A 75 -4.61 -8.03 -10.62
N ILE A 76 -4.18 -6.76 -10.74
CA ILE A 76 -4.49 -5.95 -11.91
C ILE A 76 -3.91 -6.59 -13.17
N VAL A 77 -2.65 -6.98 -13.10
CA VAL A 77 -1.97 -7.60 -14.24
C VAL A 77 -2.65 -8.93 -14.60
N SER A 78 -2.93 -9.74 -13.58
CA SER A 78 -3.48 -11.08 -13.82
C SER A 78 -4.90 -11.04 -14.36
N SER A 79 -5.67 -10.00 -14.01
CA SER A 79 -7.06 -9.93 -14.46
C SER A 79 -7.23 -9.13 -15.74
N GLY A 80 -6.15 -8.68 -16.34
CA GLY A 80 -6.24 -7.98 -17.60
C GLY A 80 -6.71 -6.55 -17.50
N ASN A 81 -6.61 -5.96 -16.32
CA ASN A 81 -7.00 -4.56 -16.12
C ASN A 81 -5.87 -3.59 -16.41
N ASN A 82 -4.92 -4.03 -17.21
CA ASN A 82 -3.79 -3.20 -17.58
C ASN A 82 -4.24 -2.07 -18.50
N PRO A 83 -3.56 -0.93 -18.44
CA PRO A 83 -3.78 0.10 -19.45
C PRO A 83 -3.50 -0.45 -20.84
N PRO A 84 -4.23 0.01 -21.85
CA PRO A 84 -4.07 -0.53 -23.21
C PRO A 84 -2.64 -0.55 -23.71
N GLY A 85 -1.87 0.45 -23.38
CA GLY A 85 -0.49 0.50 -23.85
C GLY A 85 0.43 -0.49 -23.19
N GLY A 86 -0.03 -1.08 -22.09
CA GLY A 86 0.83 -1.94 -21.31
C GLY A 86 0.87 -3.34 -21.73
N GLN A 87 0.09 -3.67 -22.71
CA GLN A 87 0.04 -4.93 -22.93
C GLN A 87 0.66 -5.62 -23.84
N ILE A 88 1.09 -5.81 -24.02
CA ILE A 88 1.60 -6.27 -24.92
C ILE A 88 2.18 -7.28 -25.01
N ILE A 89 2.47 -7.64 -24.86
CA ILE A 89 3.09 -8.41 -24.98
C ILE A 89 3.15 -9.40 -25.21
N VAL A 90 3.11 -9.75 -25.31
CA VAL A 90 3.19 -10.63 -25.54
C VAL A 90 3.78 -11.14 -25.88
#